data_54004177d3224acff349724215fcff01
#
_entry.id   54004177d3224acff349724215fcff01
#
_cell.length_a   1.000
_cell.length_b   1.000
_cell.length_c   1.000
_cell.angle_alpha   90.00
_cell.angle_beta   90.00
_cell.angle_gamma   90.00
#
_symmetry.space_group_name_H-M   'P 1'
#
loop_
_entity.id
_entity.type
_entity.pdbx_description
1 polymer ?
#
loop_
_entity_poly.entity_id
_entity_poly.type
_entity_poly.pdbx_seq_one_letter_code
_entity_poly.pdbx_strand_id
1 'polypeptide(L)'
;MKNAFYAQSGGVTSVINVSAYGVIKKVRALDNSSKIFVGNNGIVGLLEDEISDLDKTKKSLELLKELPGGAFGSCRYKLPEITETDFYEVLFKKLDKKNIRYFFYNGGNDSADTCLKISLAGKRLGYDLNAIAIPKTIDNDLVLTDNCPGFGSVAKYVATSSKEASLDIKSMCKTSTKVFIFEVMGRHAGWIAASSELANNEQSTFVHKILLPEVPFDEYAFLSGVENDIAKYGY
;
A
#
# COMPACT_ATOMS: atom_id res chain seq x y z
N MET A 1 -0.63 22.94 -23.21
CA MET A 1 -0.69 22.74 -21.76
C MET A 1 -0.71 21.23 -21.50
N LYS A 2 0.20 20.71 -20.68
CA LYS A 2 0.30 19.26 -20.40
C LYS A 2 -0.41 18.96 -19.08
N ASN A 3 -1.42 18.07 -19.08
CA ASN A 3 -2.19 17.73 -17.89
C ASN A 3 -1.62 16.49 -17.19
N ALA A 4 -1.99 16.33 -15.92
CA ALA A 4 -1.63 15.20 -15.09
C ALA A 4 -2.83 14.28 -14.82
N PHE A 5 -2.55 12.96 -14.71
CA PHE A 5 -3.47 11.97 -14.21
C PHE A 5 -2.87 11.33 -12.95
N TYR A 6 -3.67 11.14 -11.92
CA TYR A 6 -3.30 10.46 -10.69
C TYR A 6 -4.32 9.36 -10.37
N ALA A 7 -3.86 8.21 -9.94
CA ALA A 7 -4.72 7.15 -9.46
C ALA A 7 -4.06 6.30 -8.37
N GLN A 8 -4.88 5.66 -7.55
CA GLN A 8 -4.50 4.76 -6.45
C GLN A 8 -4.78 3.31 -6.82
N SER A 9 -3.94 2.38 -6.36
CA SER A 9 -4.05 0.97 -6.70
C SER A 9 -3.66 0.05 -5.54
N GLY A 10 -4.33 -1.10 -5.47
CA GLY A 10 -4.10 -2.12 -4.46
C GLY A 10 -4.73 -1.80 -3.11
N GLY A 11 -4.29 -2.49 -2.06
CA GLY A 11 -4.70 -2.20 -0.69
C GLY A 11 -4.31 -0.80 -0.27
N VAL A 12 -5.19 -0.10 0.41
CA VAL A 12 -4.93 1.26 0.89
C VAL A 12 -4.13 1.25 2.19
N THR A 13 -3.32 2.28 2.40
CA THR A 13 -2.56 2.52 3.62
C THR A 13 -2.93 3.87 4.22
N SER A 14 -2.53 4.12 5.47
CA SER A 14 -2.75 5.42 6.12
C SER A 14 -2.06 6.60 5.41
N VAL A 15 -1.02 6.33 4.61
CA VAL A 15 -0.23 7.38 3.94
C VAL A 15 -0.57 7.58 2.46
N ILE A 16 -1.46 6.77 1.87
CA ILE A 16 -1.72 6.83 0.42
C ILE A 16 -2.27 8.19 -0.03
N ASN A 17 -3.11 8.80 0.80
CA ASN A 17 -3.68 10.12 0.51
C ASN A 17 -2.66 11.25 0.72
N VAL A 18 -1.71 11.09 1.66
CA VAL A 18 -0.62 12.05 1.85
C VAL A 18 0.30 12.07 0.64
N SER A 19 0.57 10.88 0.04
CA SER A 19 1.29 10.79 -1.23
C SER A 19 0.55 11.51 -2.36
N ALA A 20 -0.77 11.32 -2.45
CA ALA A 20 -1.61 12.05 -3.40
C ALA A 20 -1.52 13.58 -3.21
N TYR A 21 -1.63 14.03 -1.96
CA TYR A 21 -1.47 15.44 -1.60
C TYR A 21 -0.13 16.00 -2.09
N GLY A 22 0.96 15.27 -1.83
CA GLY A 22 2.31 15.66 -2.25
C GLY A 22 2.43 15.82 -3.77
N VAL A 23 1.91 14.86 -4.54
CA VAL A 23 1.89 14.91 -6.02
C VAL A 23 1.09 16.11 -6.51
N ILE A 24 -0.14 16.27 -6.04
CA ILE A 24 -1.04 17.34 -6.47
C ILE A 24 -0.42 18.72 -6.18
N LYS A 25 0.09 18.89 -4.96
CA LYS A 25 0.76 20.13 -4.54
C LYS A 25 1.98 20.43 -5.40
N LYS A 26 2.80 19.42 -5.71
CA LYS A 26 4.01 19.61 -6.53
C LYS A 26 3.68 19.92 -7.97
N VAL A 27 2.71 19.23 -8.57
CA VAL A 27 2.26 19.53 -9.95
C VAL A 27 1.78 20.99 -10.06
N ARG A 28 0.93 21.42 -9.13
CA ARG A 28 0.44 22.81 -9.10
C ARG A 28 1.54 23.86 -8.89
N ALA A 29 2.56 23.52 -8.10
CA ALA A 29 3.70 24.42 -7.86
C ALA A 29 4.61 24.55 -9.09
N LEU A 30 4.71 23.50 -9.92
CA LEU A 30 5.54 23.52 -11.14
C LEU A 30 4.83 24.16 -12.33
N ASP A 31 3.53 23.89 -12.47
CA ASP A 31 2.70 24.45 -13.54
C ASP A 31 1.25 24.59 -13.05
N ASN A 32 0.91 25.77 -12.58
CA ASN A 32 -0.44 26.09 -12.10
C ASN A 32 -1.51 26.09 -13.20
N SER A 33 -1.10 26.03 -14.47
CA SER A 33 -2.00 25.95 -15.62
C SER A 33 -2.39 24.50 -15.97
N SER A 34 -1.62 23.52 -15.50
CA SER A 34 -1.89 22.09 -15.71
C SER A 34 -3.08 21.62 -14.88
N LYS A 35 -4.06 21.00 -15.55
CA LYS A 35 -5.16 20.31 -14.87
C LYS A 35 -4.71 18.98 -14.31
N ILE A 36 -5.30 18.61 -13.17
CA ILE A 36 -5.07 17.31 -12.54
C ILE A 36 -6.36 16.52 -12.55
N PHE A 37 -6.33 15.41 -13.27
CA PHE A 37 -7.41 14.43 -13.31
C PHE A 37 -7.11 13.27 -12.37
N VAL A 38 -8.11 12.78 -11.68
CA VAL A 38 -7.99 11.59 -10.82
C VAL A 38 -8.89 10.48 -11.33
N GLY A 39 -8.34 9.27 -11.38
CA GLY A 39 -9.11 8.07 -11.70
C GLY A 39 -9.90 7.61 -10.50
N ASN A 40 -11.24 7.60 -10.59
CA ASN A 40 -12.08 7.00 -9.58
C ASN A 40 -11.87 5.48 -9.62
N ASN A 41 -11.55 4.88 -8.48
CA ASN A 41 -11.18 3.47 -8.40
C ASN A 41 -9.98 3.08 -9.31
N GLY A 42 -8.93 3.87 -9.27
CA GLY A 42 -7.66 3.54 -9.93
C GLY A 42 -7.68 3.69 -11.44
N ILE A 43 -7.01 2.75 -12.14
CA ILE A 43 -6.97 2.73 -13.61
C ILE A 43 -8.33 2.40 -14.23
N VAL A 44 -9.20 1.71 -13.50
CA VAL A 44 -10.56 1.38 -13.95
C VAL A 44 -11.32 2.66 -14.28
N GLY A 45 -11.21 3.70 -13.43
CA GLY A 45 -11.83 4.97 -13.71
C GLY A 45 -11.38 5.61 -15.03
N LEU A 46 -10.11 5.42 -15.43
CA LEU A 46 -9.65 5.87 -16.74
C LEU A 46 -10.25 5.02 -17.87
N LEU A 47 -10.36 3.70 -17.67
CA LEU A 47 -10.90 2.78 -18.66
C LEU A 47 -12.41 2.98 -18.89
N GLU A 48 -13.14 3.40 -17.87
CA GLU A 48 -14.59 3.60 -17.88
C GLU A 48 -15.00 5.07 -18.06
N ASP A 49 -14.04 5.97 -18.30
CA ASP A 49 -14.23 7.43 -18.39
C ASP A 49 -14.73 8.08 -17.08
N GLU A 50 -14.58 7.39 -15.95
CA GLU A 50 -14.92 7.86 -14.60
C GLU A 50 -13.73 8.59 -13.97
N ILE A 51 -13.34 9.71 -14.56
CA ILE A 51 -12.26 10.57 -14.06
C ILE A 51 -12.80 11.91 -13.59
N SER A 52 -12.29 12.35 -12.44
CA SER A 52 -12.66 13.63 -11.83
C SER A 52 -11.60 14.69 -12.09
N ASP A 53 -12.04 15.90 -12.44
CA ASP A 53 -11.18 17.08 -12.56
C ASP A 53 -11.07 17.73 -11.17
N LEU A 54 -9.88 17.74 -10.58
CA LEU A 54 -9.66 18.26 -9.22
C LEU A 54 -9.88 19.77 -9.10
N ASP A 55 -9.77 20.51 -10.18
CA ASP A 55 -10.00 21.96 -10.15
C ASP A 55 -11.50 22.31 -10.02
N LYS A 56 -12.36 21.33 -10.35
CA LYS A 56 -13.83 21.45 -10.15
C LYS A 56 -14.28 20.99 -8.77
N THR A 57 -13.37 20.41 -7.97
CA THR A 57 -13.68 19.89 -6.64
C THR A 57 -13.59 21.02 -5.61
N LYS A 58 -14.67 21.28 -4.89
CA LYS A 58 -14.72 22.28 -3.79
C LYS A 58 -14.05 21.82 -2.50
N LYS A 59 -13.60 20.55 -2.41
CA LYS A 59 -12.99 20.00 -1.20
C LYS A 59 -11.57 20.51 -1.03
N SER A 60 -11.21 20.85 0.19
CA SER A 60 -9.84 21.24 0.54
C SER A 60 -8.87 20.08 0.33
N LEU A 61 -7.76 20.33 -0.35
CA LEU A 61 -6.70 19.32 -0.51
C LEU A 61 -6.05 18.94 0.83
N GLU A 62 -6.05 19.84 1.80
CA GLU A 62 -5.50 19.60 3.13
C GLU A 62 -6.17 18.40 3.84
N LEU A 63 -7.45 18.15 3.54
CA LEU A 63 -8.16 16.98 4.07
C LEU A 63 -7.53 15.65 3.66
N LEU A 64 -6.79 15.58 2.54
CA LEU A 64 -6.11 14.36 2.12
C LEU A 64 -5.07 13.89 3.14
N LYS A 65 -4.54 14.78 3.98
CA LYS A 65 -3.56 14.42 5.02
C LYS A 65 -4.16 13.67 6.20
N GLU A 66 -5.46 13.80 6.39
CA GLU A 66 -6.18 13.29 7.56
C GLU A 66 -7.19 12.18 7.20
N LEU A 67 -7.57 12.07 5.92
CA LEU A 67 -8.54 11.07 5.48
C LEU A 67 -7.96 9.66 5.54
N PRO A 68 -8.62 8.72 6.22
CA PRO A 68 -8.27 7.30 6.16
C PRO A 68 -8.68 6.70 4.82
N GLY A 69 -8.05 5.59 4.44
CA GLY A 69 -8.35 4.86 3.21
C GLY A 69 -7.91 5.58 1.94
N GLY A 70 -8.45 5.17 0.80
CA GLY A 70 -8.16 5.76 -0.51
C GLY A 70 -9.20 6.83 -0.88
N ALA A 71 -8.82 8.11 -0.85
CA ALA A 71 -9.74 9.23 -1.10
C ALA A 71 -10.37 9.21 -2.50
N PHE A 72 -9.69 8.58 -3.47
CA PHE A 72 -10.13 8.46 -4.86
C PHE A 72 -10.58 7.05 -5.23
N GLY A 73 -10.76 6.19 -4.23
CA GLY A 73 -10.95 4.76 -4.45
C GLY A 73 -9.67 4.08 -4.94
N SER A 74 -9.73 2.75 -5.06
CA SER A 74 -8.60 1.92 -5.48
C SER A 74 -9.12 0.74 -6.30
N CYS A 75 -8.24 0.08 -7.04
CA CYS A 75 -8.58 -1.15 -7.76
C CYS A 75 -7.43 -2.16 -7.71
N ARG A 76 -7.76 -3.41 -8.03
CA ARG A 76 -6.79 -4.46 -8.36
C ARG A 76 -7.05 -4.88 -9.81
N TYR A 77 -6.38 -4.22 -10.72
CA TYR A 77 -6.53 -4.46 -12.16
C TYR A 77 -5.15 -4.66 -12.78
N LYS A 78 -4.97 -5.77 -13.49
CA LYS A 78 -3.76 -6.04 -14.25
C LYS A 78 -3.99 -5.65 -15.70
N LEU A 79 -3.16 -4.76 -16.22
CA LEU A 79 -3.17 -4.45 -17.64
C LEU A 79 -2.77 -5.68 -18.45
N PRO A 80 -3.36 -5.88 -19.63
CA PRO A 80 -2.94 -6.92 -20.55
C PRO A 80 -1.47 -6.72 -20.98
N GLU A 81 -0.90 -7.71 -21.64
CA GLU A 81 0.46 -7.60 -22.15
C GLU A 81 0.56 -6.48 -23.19
N ILE A 82 1.74 -5.87 -23.28
CA ILE A 82 1.98 -4.74 -24.21
C ILE A 82 1.79 -5.09 -25.70
N THR A 83 1.69 -6.38 -26.00
CA THR A 83 1.36 -6.90 -27.34
C THR A 83 -0.09 -6.68 -27.74
N GLU A 84 -0.98 -6.50 -26.78
CA GLU A 84 -2.40 -6.17 -27.00
C GLU A 84 -2.57 -4.69 -27.44
N THR A 85 -2.14 -4.41 -28.67
CA THR A 85 -2.01 -3.05 -29.20
C THR A 85 -3.33 -2.28 -29.16
N ASP A 86 -4.45 -2.93 -29.54
CA ASP A 86 -5.77 -2.28 -29.60
C ASP A 86 -6.21 -1.74 -28.24
N PHE A 87 -5.93 -2.48 -27.16
CA PHE A 87 -6.24 -2.03 -25.81
C PHE A 87 -5.50 -0.73 -25.48
N TYR A 88 -4.20 -0.69 -25.77
CA TYR A 88 -3.37 0.48 -25.48
C TYR A 88 -3.71 1.66 -26.39
N GLU A 89 -4.05 1.44 -27.64
CA GLU A 89 -4.53 2.53 -28.51
C GLU A 89 -5.79 3.19 -27.95
N VAL A 90 -6.76 2.41 -27.47
CA VAL A 90 -7.98 2.94 -26.84
C VAL A 90 -7.64 3.71 -25.57
N LEU A 91 -6.78 3.15 -24.71
CA LEU A 91 -6.34 3.81 -23.48
C LEU A 91 -5.64 5.14 -23.78
N PHE A 92 -4.71 5.17 -24.73
CA PHE A 92 -3.98 6.39 -25.07
C PHE A 92 -4.87 7.44 -25.77
N LYS A 93 -5.89 7.03 -26.53
CA LYS A 93 -6.92 7.98 -27.05
C LYS A 93 -7.67 8.68 -25.91
N LYS A 94 -7.93 7.97 -24.79
CA LYS A 94 -8.55 8.58 -23.59
C LYS A 94 -7.61 9.57 -22.89
N LEU A 95 -6.34 9.24 -22.77
CA LEU A 95 -5.32 10.15 -22.25
C LEU A 95 -5.17 11.40 -23.13
N ASP A 96 -5.14 11.20 -24.44
CA ASP A 96 -4.97 12.31 -25.40
C ASP A 96 -6.17 13.26 -25.42
N LYS A 97 -7.38 12.75 -25.35
CA LYS A 97 -8.62 13.55 -25.24
C LYS A 97 -8.58 14.57 -24.09
N LYS A 98 -7.82 14.26 -23.03
CA LYS A 98 -7.60 15.14 -21.86
C LYS A 98 -6.23 15.82 -21.87
N ASN A 99 -5.44 15.62 -22.93
CA ASN A 99 -4.04 16.05 -23.04
C ASN A 99 -3.19 15.69 -21.82
N ILE A 100 -3.37 14.47 -21.30
CA ILE A 100 -2.62 13.94 -20.17
C ILE A 100 -1.22 13.54 -20.67
N ARG A 101 -0.17 14.11 -20.06
CA ARG A 101 1.23 13.84 -20.37
C ARG A 101 2.04 13.42 -19.15
N TYR A 102 1.45 13.51 -17.95
CA TYR A 102 2.01 13.02 -16.71
C TYR A 102 1.05 12.01 -16.10
N PHE A 103 1.52 10.79 -15.89
CA PHE A 103 0.74 9.69 -15.34
C PHE A 103 1.35 9.25 -14.01
N PHE A 104 0.68 9.53 -12.90
CA PHE A 104 1.09 9.16 -11.56
C PHE A 104 0.24 7.99 -11.07
N TYR A 105 0.87 6.87 -10.75
CA TYR A 105 0.15 5.68 -10.28
C TYR A 105 0.71 5.22 -8.94
N ASN A 106 -0.12 5.31 -7.89
CA ASN A 106 0.28 5.06 -6.51
C ASN A 106 -0.16 3.67 -6.08
N GLY A 107 0.80 2.80 -5.79
CA GLY A 107 0.51 1.42 -5.38
C GLY A 107 1.75 0.58 -5.14
N GLY A 108 1.55 -0.74 -5.04
CA GLY A 108 2.59 -1.74 -4.81
C GLY A 108 3.24 -2.23 -6.11
N ASN A 109 3.81 -3.44 -6.05
CA ASN A 109 4.55 -4.06 -7.17
C ASN A 109 3.71 -4.18 -8.46
N ASP A 110 2.45 -4.65 -8.37
CA ASP A 110 1.57 -4.73 -9.54
C ASP A 110 1.26 -3.35 -10.15
N SER A 111 1.27 -2.31 -9.32
CA SER A 111 1.05 -0.93 -9.79
C SER A 111 2.29 -0.38 -10.50
N ALA A 112 3.48 -0.77 -10.05
CA ALA A 112 4.72 -0.44 -10.73
C ALA A 112 4.79 -1.12 -12.12
N ASP A 113 4.34 -2.38 -12.24
CA ASP A 113 4.20 -3.08 -13.54
C ASP A 113 3.22 -2.36 -14.46
N THR A 114 2.05 -1.95 -13.93
CA THR A 114 1.09 -1.13 -14.69
C THR A 114 1.74 0.15 -15.22
N CYS A 115 2.49 0.86 -14.38
CA CYS A 115 3.18 2.09 -14.76
C CYS A 115 4.25 1.84 -15.84
N LEU A 116 5.00 0.74 -15.73
CA LEU A 116 5.98 0.30 -16.71
C LEU A 116 5.32 -0.01 -18.06
N LYS A 117 4.24 -0.81 -18.07
CA LYS A 117 3.48 -1.15 -19.27
C LYS A 117 2.96 0.11 -20.00
N ILE A 118 2.41 1.06 -19.26
CA ILE A 118 1.95 2.35 -19.80
C ILE A 118 3.12 3.15 -20.39
N SER A 119 4.27 3.20 -19.71
CA SER A 119 5.46 3.87 -20.25
C SER A 119 5.95 3.25 -21.56
N LEU A 120 6.03 1.92 -21.62
CA LEU A 120 6.49 1.20 -22.80
C LEU A 120 5.50 1.32 -23.97
N ALA A 121 4.19 1.20 -23.69
CA ALA A 121 3.16 1.38 -24.70
C ALA A 121 3.15 2.81 -25.26
N GLY A 122 3.32 3.82 -24.39
CA GLY A 122 3.45 5.21 -24.81
C GLY A 122 4.61 5.43 -25.78
N LYS A 123 5.78 4.90 -25.46
CA LYS A 123 6.95 4.94 -26.36
C LYS A 123 6.66 4.27 -27.70
N ARG A 124 6.01 3.08 -27.68
CA ARG A 124 5.66 2.34 -28.90
C ARG A 124 4.67 3.12 -29.80
N LEU A 125 3.70 3.78 -29.19
CA LEU A 125 2.69 4.58 -29.88
C LEU A 125 3.15 6.00 -30.25
N GLY A 126 4.38 6.37 -29.91
CA GLY A 126 4.89 7.74 -30.13
C GLY A 126 4.20 8.81 -29.28
N TYR A 127 3.60 8.41 -28.17
CA TYR A 127 2.90 9.33 -27.28
C TYR A 127 3.83 9.85 -26.17
N ASP A 128 4.02 11.17 -26.11
CA ASP A 128 4.87 11.84 -25.11
C ASP A 128 4.21 11.77 -23.72
N LEU A 129 4.50 10.72 -22.96
CA LEU A 129 4.00 10.48 -21.61
C LEU A 129 5.13 10.21 -20.63
N ASN A 130 5.09 10.90 -19.50
CA ASN A 130 5.93 10.59 -18.33
C ASN A 130 5.11 9.79 -17.32
N ALA A 131 5.36 8.48 -17.23
CA ALA A 131 4.73 7.60 -16.28
C ALA A 131 5.62 7.47 -15.03
N ILE A 132 5.05 7.74 -13.85
CA ILE A 132 5.75 7.77 -12.56
C ILE A 132 5.01 6.89 -11.57
N ALA A 133 5.66 5.79 -11.14
CA ALA A 133 5.17 4.95 -10.06
C ALA A 133 5.47 5.60 -8.71
N ILE A 134 4.47 5.63 -7.83
CA ILE A 134 4.60 6.13 -6.46
C ILE A 134 4.48 4.92 -5.54
N PRO A 135 5.55 4.57 -4.81
CA PRO A 135 5.56 3.36 -4.01
C PRO A 135 4.59 3.44 -2.83
N LYS A 136 3.90 2.34 -2.57
CA LYS A 136 3.07 2.12 -1.39
C LYS A 136 2.92 0.61 -1.15
N THR A 137 3.39 0.11 -0.01
CA THR A 137 3.11 -1.22 0.51
C THR A 137 3.38 -1.27 2.00
N ILE A 138 2.55 -1.99 2.75
CA ILE A 138 2.79 -2.26 4.16
C ILE A 138 3.74 -3.46 4.35
N ASP A 139 3.89 -4.30 3.32
CA ASP A 139 4.71 -5.52 3.40
C ASP A 139 6.21 -5.23 3.47
N ASN A 140 6.62 -3.99 3.18
CA ASN A 140 8.02 -3.53 3.13
C ASN A 140 8.89 -4.37 2.18
N ASP A 141 8.32 -4.78 1.05
CA ASP A 141 8.86 -5.77 0.10
C ASP A 141 9.38 -5.17 -1.22
N LEU A 142 9.53 -3.85 -1.29
CA LEU A 142 10.07 -3.19 -2.48
C LEU A 142 11.59 -3.25 -2.50
N VAL A 143 12.13 -3.64 -3.65
CA VAL A 143 13.58 -3.74 -3.87
C VAL A 143 14.25 -2.36 -3.70
N LEU A 144 15.42 -2.31 -3.09
CA LEU A 144 16.21 -1.10 -2.84
C LEU A 144 15.46 -0.02 -2.04
N THR A 145 14.53 -0.44 -1.18
CA THR A 145 13.75 0.46 -0.34
C THR A 145 13.79 -0.01 1.11
N ASP A 146 14.37 0.79 2.01
CA ASP A 146 14.49 0.43 3.43
C ASP A 146 13.15 0.48 4.15
N ASN A 147 12.38 1.55 3.91
CA ASN A 147 11.07 1.76 4.51
C ASN A 147 10.05 2.13 3.45
N CYS A 148 9.16 1.20 3.14
CA CYS A 148 8.07 1.45 2.22
C CYS A 148 6.99 2.34 2.86
N PRO A 149 6.45 3.32 2.12
CA PRO A 149 5.33 4.12 2.62
C PRO A 149 4.13 3.25 3.01
N GLY A 150 3.73 3.33 4.27
CA GLY A 150 2.69 2.51 4.89
C GLY A 150 3.21 1.49 5.91
N PHE A 151 4.45 1.01 5.78
CA PHE A 151 5.03 0.03 6.69
C PHE A 151 5.15 0.55 8.13
N GLY A 152 5.72 1.75 8.34
CA GLY A 152 5.92 2.30 9.68
C GLY A 152 4.61 2.45 10.48
N SER A 153 3.50 2.80 9.81
CA SER A 153 2.18 2.88 10.45
C SER A 153 1.66 1.52 10.87
N VAL A 154 1.79 0.49 10.03
CA VAL A 154 1.36 -0.87 10.38
C VAL A 154 2.25 -1.49 11.43
N ALA A 155 3.56 -1.25 11.39
CA ALA A 155 4.50 -1.72 12.41
C ALA A 155 4.10 -1.21 13.81
N LYS A 156 3.81 0.08 13.93
CA LYS A 156 3.30 0.67 15.16
C LYS A 156 1.96 0.05 15.61
N TYR A 157 1.04 -0.15 14.66
CA TYR A 157 -0.25 -0.77 14.95
C TYR A 157 -0.08 -2.20 15.48
N VAL A 158 0.73 -3.02 14.80
CA VAL A 158 0.98 -4.42 15.20
C VAL A 158 1.65 -4.51 16.56
N ALA A 159 2.67 -3.69 16.83
CA ALA A 159 3.34 -3.65 18.13
C ALA A 159 2.36 -3.29 19.26
N THR A 160 1.52 -2.28 19.05
CA THR A 160 0.52 -1.85 20.04
C THR A 160 -0.53 -2.94 20.26
N SER A 161 -1.11 -3.50 19.19
CA SER A 161 -2.15 -4.53 19.29
C SER A 161 -1.61 -5.84 19.91
N SER A 162 -0.37 -6.23 19.61
CA SER A 162 0.28 -7.38 20.21
C SER A 162 0.44 -7.21 21.72
N LYS A 163 0.85 -6.01 22.16
CA LYS A 163 0.97 -5.69 23.58
C LYS A 163 -0.39 -5.73 24.28
N GLU A 164 -1.42 -5.12 23.71
CA GLU A 164 -2.77 -5.11 24.26
C GLU A 164 -3.33 -6.52 24.39
N ALA A 165 -3.22 -7.34 23.34
CA ALA A 165 -3.67 -8.72 23.34
C ALA A 165 -2.93 -9.56 24.40
N SER A 166 -1.61 -9.37 24.54
CA SER A 166 -0.82 -10.06 25.55
C SER A 166 -1.24 -9.72 26.97
N LEU A 167 -1.51 -8.45 27.24
CA LEU A 167 -2.01 -7.99 28.56
C LEU A 167 -3.39 -8.58 28.88
N ASP A 168 -4.28 -8.67 27.90
CA ASP A 168 -5.58 -9.30 28.05
C ASP A 168 -5.45 -10.78 28.40
N ILE A 169 -4.67 -11.55 27.62
CA ILE A 169 -4.39 -12.96 27.91
C ILE A 169 -3.78 -13.15 29.31
N LYS A 170 -2.76 -12.36 29.64
CA LYS A 170 -2.11 -12.41 30.95
C LYS A 170 -3.09 -12.20 32.11
N SER A 171 -4.10 -11.36 31.93
CA SER A 171 -5.09 -11.07 32.97
C SER A 171 -5.95 -12.28 33.34
N MET A 172 -6.19 -13.20 32.39
CA MET A 172 -7.12 -14.32 32.57
C MET A 172 -6.49 -15.70 32.40
N CYS A 173 -5.20 -15.81 32.14
CA CYS A 173 -4.52 -17.08 31.79
C CYS A 173 -4.62 -18.20 32.83
N LYS A 174 -4.89 -17.88 34.09
CA LYS A 174 -5.05 -18.91 35.18
C LYS A 174 -6.27 -19.77 34.96
N THR A 175 -7.34 -19.26 34.40
CA THR A 175 -8.65 -19.94 34.30
C THR A 175 -9.23 -19.98 32.90
N SER A 176 -8.60 -19.32 31.95
CA SER A 176 -9.10 -19.19 30.59
C SER A 176 -8.00 -19.38 29.53
N THR A 177 -8.07 -18.66 28.42
CA THR A 177 -7.16 -18.74 27.27
C THR A 177 -5.72 -18.42 27.66
N LYS A 178 -4.77 -19.20 27.17
CA LYS A 178 -3.33 -19.03 27.39
C LYS A 178 -2.55 -18.71 26.14
N VAL A 179 -3.14 -18.90 24.97
CA VAL A 179 -2.48 -18.70 23.68
C VAL A 179 -3.31 -17.74 22.81
N PHE A 180 -2.65 -16.79 22.23
CA PHE A 180 -3.21 -15.88 21.23
C PHE A 180 -2.31 -15.89 20.01
N ILE A 181 -2.89 -16.14 18.83
CA ILE A 181 -2.18 -16.12 17.55
C ILE A 181 -2.66 -14.89 16.78
N PHE A 182 -1.73 -14.00 16.49
CA PHE A 182 -2.00 -12.80 15.72
C PHE A 182 -1.47 -12.96 14.30
N GLU A 183 -2.36 -13.27 13.37
CA GLU A 183 -2.03 -13.32 11.94
C GLU A 183 -1.95 -11.92 11.36
N VAL A 184 -0.85 -11.62 10.67
CA VAL A 184 -0.60 -10.38 9.97
C VAL A 184 -0.29 -10.61 8.50
N MET A 185 -0.42 -9.56 7.67
CA MET A 185 -0.05 -9.63 6.26
C MET A 185 1.46 -9.81 6.08
N GLY A 186 1.86 -10.24 4.88
CA GLY A 186 3.26 -10.43 4.51
C GLY A 186 3.58 -11.89 4.15
N ARG A 187 2.86 -12.47 3.16
CA ARG A 187 3.04 -13.88 2.75
C ARG A 187 4.43 -14.22 2.21
N HIS A 188 5.21 -13.24 1.79
CA HIS A 188 6.56 -13.39 1.21
C HIS A 188 7.61 -12.54 1.92
N ALA A 189 7.21 -11.70 2.88
CA ALA A 189 8.10 -10.81 3.61
C ALA A 189 7.62 -10.66 5.05
N GLY A 190 8.44 -11.06 6.01
CA GLY A 190 8.11 -11.14 7.44
C GLY A 190 8.23 -9.84 8.22
N TRP A 191 8.44 -8.70 7.57
CA TRP A 191 8.65 -7.42 8.24
C TRP A 191 7.53 -6.99 9.17
N ILE A 192 6.27 -7.23 8.77
CA ILE A 192 5.11 -6.88 9.62
C ILE A 192 5.08 -7.80 10.86
N ALA A 193 5.29 -9.10 10.69
CA ALA A 193 5.38 -10.02 11.82
C ALA A 193 6.54 -9.66 12.74
N ALA A 194 7.73 -9.40 12.18
CA ALA A 194 8.91 -8.99 12.93
C ALA A 194 8.69 -7.71 13.75
N SER A 195 7.86 -6.78 13.24
CA SER A 195 7.55 -5.54 13.96
C SER A 195 6.81 -5.74 15.29
N SER A 196 6.21 -6.92 15.51
CA SER A 196 5.58 -7.27 16.79
C SER A 196 6.59 -7.33 17.93
N GLU A 197 7.88 -7.57 17.64
CA GLU A 197 8.98 -7.53 18.64
C GLU A 197 9.09 -6.16 19.32
N LEU A 198 8.68 -5.09 18.66
CA LEU A 198 8.63 -3.75 19.26
C LEU A 198 7.66 -3.62 20.45
N ALA A 199 6.79 -4.62 20.66
CA ALA A 199 5.97 -4.71 21.87
C ALA A 199 6.79 -5.08 23.10
N ASN A 200 7.86 -5.85 22.93
CA ASN A 200 8.74 -6.32 23.99
C ASN A 200 9.63 -5.18 24.53
N ASN A 201 10.02 -5.30 25.81
CA ASN A 201 11.01 -4.41 26.43
C ASN A 201 11.85 -5.19 27.46
N GLU A 202 12.84 -4.55 28.06
CA GLU A 202 13.75 -5.15 29.06
C GLU A 202 13.03 -5.76 30.27
N GLN A 203 11.82 -5.29 30.59
CA GLN A 203 11.07 -5.68 31.80
C GLN A 203 10.00 -6.71 31.52
N SER A 204 9.55 -6.84 30.27
CA SER A 204 8.38 -7.65 29.92
C SER A 204 8.47 -8.19 28.49
N THR A 205 8.19 -9.49 28.35
CA THR A 205 7.99 -10.16 27.08
C THR A 205 6.50 -10.28 26.81
N PHE A 206 6.00 -9.61 25.79
CA PHE A 206 4.60 -9.63 25.36
C PHE A 206 4.38 -10.55 24.16
N VAL A 207 5.40 -10.67 23.30
CA VAL A 207 5.40 -11.55 22.13
C VAL A 207 6.46 -12.61 22.34
N HIS A 208 6.03 -13.86 22.48
CA HIS A 208 6.92 -14.98 22.80
C HIS A 208 7.51 -15.63 21.55
N LYS A 209 6.76 -15.62 20.43
CA LYS A 209 7.17 -16.22 19.15
C LYS A 209 6.75 -15.36 17.98
N ILE A 210 7.64 -15.26 17.01
CA ILE A 210 7.39 -14.60 15.72
C ILE A 210 7.68 -15.63 14.63
N LEU A 211 6.69 -15.93 13.81
CA LEU A 211 6.81 -16.84 12.68
C LEU A 211 6.98 -16.00 11.40
N LEU A 212 8.04 -16.26 10.68
CA LEU A 212 8.40 -15.54 9.46
C LEU A 212 8.19 -16.43 8.23
N PRO A 213 7.64 -15.91 7.13
CA PRO A 213 7.42 -16.70 5.92
C PRO A 213 8.74 -17.16 5.25
N GLU A 214 9.85 -16.52 5.58
CA GLU A 214 11.19 -16.87 5.09
C GLU A 214 11.78 -18.13 5.77
N VAL A 215 11.18 -18.57 6.88
CA VAL A 215 11.66 -19.72 7.67
C VAL A 215 10.68 -20.89 7.53
N PRO A 216 11.14 -22.10 7.17
CA PRO A 216 10.29 -23.28 7.15
C PRO A 216 9.62 -23.51 8.50
N PHE A 217 8.31 -23.76 8.48
CA PHE A 217 7.55 -24.03 9.70
C PHE A 217 7.76 -25.48 10.16
N ASP A 218 8.16 -25.63 11.42
CA ASP A 218 8.28 -26.90 12.12
C ASP A 218 7.20 -26.96 13.22
N GLU A 219 6.17 -27.76 12.98
CA GLU A 219 5.02 -27.91 13.88
C GLU A 219 5.42 -28.44 15.25
N TYR A 220 6.32 -29.43 15.28
CA TYR A 220 6.74 -30.03 16.54
C TYR A 220 7.53 -29.02 17.40
N ALA A 221 8.49 -28.35 16.80
CA ALA A 221 9.26 -27.32 17.47
C ALA A 221 8.36 -26.13 17.93
N PHE A 222 7.36 -25.80 17.14
CA PHE A 222 6.40 -24.75 17.49
C PHE A 222 5.57 -25.18 18.73
N LEU A 223 4.94 -26.34 18.72
CA LEU A 223 4.10 -26.82 19.82
C LEU A 223 4.89 -26.98 21.12
N SER A 224 6.07 -27.62 21.05
CA SER A 224 6.98 -27.73 22.19
C SER A 224 7.40 -26.38 22.75
N GLY A 225 7.66 -25.45 21.86
CA GLY A 225 7.99 -24.07 22.23
C GLY A 225 6.83 -23.33 22.92
N VAL A 226 5.58 -23.55 22.49
CA VAL A 226 4.38 -22.96 23.14
C VAL A 226 4.20 -23.55 24.55
N GLU A 227 4.38 -24.88 24.72
CA GLU A 227 4.34 -25.54 26.03
C GLU A 227 5.38 -24.94 27.00
N ASN A 228 6.60 -24.73 26.52
CA ASN A 228 7.68 -24.13 27.32
C ASN A 228 7.34 -22.67 27.72
N ASP A 229 6.77 -21.88 26.81
CA ASP A 229 6.38 -20.49 27.10
C ASP A 229 5.24 -20.46 28.14
N ILE A 230 4.24 -21.34 28.02
CA ILE A 230 3.17 -21.47 29.02
C ILE A 230 3.74 -21.88 30.40
N ALA A 231 4.70 -22.80 30.43
CA ALA A 231 5.36 -23.19 31.67
C ALA A 231 6.16 -22.05 32.32
N LYS A 232 6.79 -21.22 31.51
CA LYS A 232 7.66 -20.11 31.95
C LYS A 232 6.89 -18.86 32.33
N TYR A 233 5.93 -18.44 31.50
CA TYR A 233 5.22 -17.17 31.62
C TYR A 233 3.79 -17.32 32.14
N GLY A 234 3.21 -18.51 32.09
CA GLY A 234 1.82 -18.81 32.43
C GLY A 234 0.84 -18.68 31.26
N TYR A 235 1.31 -18.16 30.13
CA TYR A 235 0.52 -17.92 28.92
C TYR A 235 1.42 -17.88 27.69
#